data_4b5073fb63dc819022f8269208e5be7e
#
_entry.id   4b5073fb63dc819022f8269208e5be7e
#
_cell.length_a   1.000
_cell.length_b   1.000
_cell.length_c   1.000
_cell.angle_alpha   90.00
_cell.angle_beta   90.00
_cell.angle_gamma   90.00
#
_symmetry.space_group_name_H-M   'P 1'
#
loop_
_entity.id
_entity.type
_entity.pdbx_description
1 polymer ?
#
loop_
_entity_poly.entity_id
_entity_poly.type
_entity_poly.pdbx_seq_one_letter_code
_entity_poly.pdbx_strand_id
1 'polypeptide(L)'
;MSSDTIIGIDLGTTFSAVSVVKGRRPVILPNKQERIMPSVVGLSPKGEWLVGTPALNQWALAPESTVRSIKRDMGTDRTVALGKHTFTPQDISAFILRELKRVAETHLGHEVQRAVITVPAYFTDAARQATKDAGQIAGLEVMRIINEPTAAALAYGLDREEDQVVLVYDLGGGTFDVSLVELVSGVVEVRASHGNTRLGGDDFDDLLAEHLRQAFEKQHGVDLRHDRKAMARLNRAAEKVKIELSTHPFAWAREEYLAEKGGKPLHLEVEVNRREFEGLIGDLLDSTRTSIQQALTDARMTTKDLDKVLLVGGSTYIPAVWELVTDATGLDPRQEVHPSEAVALGAGVQAAIIAGQPIDAILVDVTPHSLGIEVAEMTWRGWVDDRYSVLIHRNSTIPVTRENVYATLYPEQDTIELKVYQGEQTIASKNTLLGEFKFTGLKPEREGELAKVTVQFSLDVNGILQVKTHDRGSGRETGITATAMKERLSQEQISQAQKRLAEASPTLALDAAGEALVGRARKVLEGAELKPESAQDLVEALAMIDKARRLGDEPEMQTWLEELADLLYELED
;
A
#
# COMPACT_ATOMS: atom_id res chain seq x y z
N MET A 1 -30.35 0.69 -4.87
CA MET A 1 -29.36 -0.25 -5.42
C MET A 1 -28.46 -0.67 -4.28
N SER A 2 -28.16 -1.93 -4.15
CA SER A 2 -27.70 -2.54 -2.92
C SER A 2 -26.35 -2.00 -2.39
N SER A 3 -26.22 -1.96 -1.05
CA SER A 3 -25.04 -1.77 -0.22
C SER A 3 -23.88 -2.78 -0.50
N ASP A 4 -23.84 -3.38 -1.68
CA ASP A 4 -23.05 -4.58 -1.99
C ASP A 4 -21.87 -4.31 -2.94
N THR A 5 -21.60 -3.00 -3.24
CA THR A 5 -20.50 -2.63 -4.13
C THR A 5 -19.15 -2.83 -3.43
N ILE A 6 -18.26 -3.58 -4.09
CA ILE A 6 -16.87 -3.72 -3.68
C ILE A 6 -16.02 -2.89 -4.65
N ILE A 7 -15.15 -2.03 -4.12
CA ILE A 7 -14.22 -1.22 -4.91
C ILE A 7 -12.84 -1.88 -4.97
N GLY A 8 -12.12 -1.63 -6.06
CA GLY A 8 -10.70 -1.97 -6.17
C GLY A 8 -9.84 -0.74 -5.91
N ILE A 9 -8.85 -0.86 -5.02
CA ILE A 9 -7.94 0.23 -4.68
C ILE A 9 -6.51 -0.20 -4.96
N ASP A 10 -5.80 0.60 -5.73
CA ASP A 10 -4.34 0.60 -5.77
C ASP A 10 -3.84 1.60 -4.75
N LEU A 11 -3.25 1.11 -3.66
CA LEU A 11 -2.58 1.92 -2.65
C LEU A 11 -1.09 2.00 -2.99
N GLY A 12 -0.70 2.87 -3.92
CA GLY A 12 0.69 3.01 -4.38
C GLY A 12 1.57 3.85 -3.46
N THR A 13 2.89 3.74 -3.61
CA THR A 13 3.86 4.54 -2.83
C THR A 13 3.75 6.02 -3.15
N THR A 14 3.67 6.38 -4.43
CA THR A 14 3.65 7.76 -4.91
C THR A 14 2.26 8.20 -5.33
N PHE A 15 1.50 7.31 -6.00
CA PHE A 15 0.14 7.56 -6.45
C PHE A 15 -0.76 6.40 -6.09
N SER A 16 -2.02 6.71 -5.81
CA SER A 16 -3.08 5.75 -5.53
C SER A 16 -4.28 6.00 -6.42
N ALA A 17 -5.05 4.95 -6.69
CA ALA A 17 -6.24 5.03 -7.54
C ALA A 17 -7.34 4.11 -7.05
N VAL A 18 -8.59 4.43 -7.38
CA VAL A 18 -9.77 3.61 -7.09
C VAL A 18 -10.51 3.26 -8.37
N SER A 19 -11.01 2.05 -8.46
CA SER A 19 -11.71 1.52 -9.61
C SER A 19 -12.93 0.70 -9.24
N VAL A 20 -13.81 0.53 -10.21
CA VAL A 20 -14.96 -0.38 -10.17
C VAL A 20 -15.17 -1.00 -11.55
N VAL A 21 -15.93 -2.09 -11.64
CA VAL A 21 -16.37 -2.62 -12.92
C VAL A 21 -17.75 -2.05 -13.26
N LYS A 22 -17.87 -1.45 -14.44
CA LYS A 22 -19.13 -0.97 -15.02
C LYS A 22 -19.38 -1.71 -16.34
N GLY A 23 -20.47 -2.48 -16.43
CA GLY A 23 -20.83 -3.19 -17.66
C GLY A 23 -19.73 -4.12 -18.18
N ARG A 24 -19.08 -4.91 -17.32
CA ARG A 24 -17.97 -5.84 -17.60
C ARG A 24 -16.58 -5.19 -17.84
N ARG A 25 -16.47 -3.87 -17.82
CA ARG A 25 -15.19 -3.17 -18.02
C ARG A 25 -14.75 -2.50 -16.72
N PRO A 26 -13.49 -2.70 -16.29
CA PRO A 26 -12.94 -1.95 -15.17
C PRO A 26 -12.71 -0.49 -15.57
N VAL A 27 -13.07 0.42 -14.68
CA VAL A 27 -12.93 1.87 -14.88
C VAL A 27 -12.35 2.52 -13.64
N ILE A 28 -11.41 3.45 -13.85
CA ILE A 28 -10.91 4.31 -12.78
C ILE A 28 -11.97 5.36 -12.44
N LEU A 29 -12.18 5.59 -11.15
CA LEU A 29 -13.01 6.69 -10.64
C LEU A 29 -12.10 7.89 -10.34
N PRO A 30 -12.17 8.97 -11.15
CA PRO A 30 -11.25 10.10 -10.97
C PRO A 30 -11.66 10.96 -9.78
N ASN A 31 -10.68 11.54 -9.09
CA ASN A 31 -10.91 12.63 -8.14
C ASN A 31 -10.93 13.96 -8.93
N LYS A 32 -12.11 14.52 -9.17
CA LYS A 32 -12.30 15.63 -10.12
C LYS A 32 -11.81 15.23 -11.52
N GLN A 33 -10.65 15.73 -11.94
CA GLN A 33 -10.03 15.39 -13.25
C GLN A 33 -8.82 14.45 -13.11
N GLU A 34 -8.38 14.17 -11.89
CA GLU A 34 -7.20 13.35 -11.61
C GLU A 34 -7.58 11.86 -11.55
N ARG A 35 -7.07 11.05 -12.46
CA ARG A 35 -7.30 9.61 -12.51
C ARG A 35 -6.49 8.84 -11.45
N ILE A 36 -5.35 9.38 -11.08
CA ILE A 36 -4.48 8.89 -10.00
C ILE A 36 -4.26 10.03 -9.00
N MET A 37 -4.27 9.75 -7.73
CA MET A 37 -4.13 10.72 -6.64
C MET A 37 -2.76 10.55 -5.97
N PRO A 38 -2.01 11.62 -5.69
CA PRO A 38 -0.76 11.52 -4.92
C PRO A 38 -0.98 10.88 -3.55
N SER A 39 -0.14 9.92 -3.18
CA SER A 39 -0.16 9.25 -1.87
C SER A 39 0.54 10.11 -0.81
N VAL A 40 0.03 11.32 -0.61
CA VAL A 40 0.61 12.35 0.26
C VAL A 40 -0.42 12.84 1.26
N VAL A 41 -0.01 12.97 2.52
CA VAL A 41 -0.84 13.47 3.62
C VAL A 41 -0.13 14.62 4.30
N GLY A 42 -0.83 15.70 4.60
CA GLY A 42 -0.27 16.87 5.25
C GLY A 42 -1.22 17.52 6.24
N LEU A 43 -0.65 18.36 7.11
CA LEU A 43 -1.39 19.22 8.01
C LEU A 43 -1.10 20.68 7.65
N SER A 44 -2.15 21.43 7.28
CA SER A 44 -2.02 22.83 6.92
C SER A 44 -1.64 23.69 8.15
N PRO A 45 -1.10 24.89 7.97
CA PRO A 45 -0.87 25.84 9.07
C PRO A 45 -2.14 26.20 9.85
N LYS A 46 -3.32 26.02 9.25
CA LYS A 46 -4.61 26.24 9.91
C LYS A 46 -5.13 25.03 10.67
N GLY A 47 -4.39 23.90 10.65
CA GLY A 47 -4.78 22.64 11.30
C GLY A 47 -5.71 21.77 10.45
N GLU A 48 -5.84 22.06 9.15
CA GLU A 48 -6.66 21.26 8.22
C GLU A 48 -5.84 20.10 7.66
N TRP A 49 -6.44 18.92 7.59
CA TRP A 49 -5.83 17.76 6.96
C TRP A 49 -5.93 17.85 5.44
N LEU A 50 -4.81 17.64 4.80
CA LEU A 50 -4.68 17.64 3.35
C LEU A 50 -4.30 16.24 2.87
N VAL A 51 -4.96 15.76 1.82
CA VAL A 51 -4.66 14.47 1.18
C VAL A 51 -4.57 14.68 -0.32
N GLY A 52 -3.66 13.98 -0.98
CA GLY A 52 -3.48 14.05 -2.43
C GLY A 52 -2.77 15.33 -2.89
N THR A 53 -3.20 15.89 -3.98
CA THR A 53 -2.61 17.08 -4.64
C THR A 53 -2.47 18.30 -3.71
N PRO A 54 -3.45 18.64 -2.84
CA PRO A 54 -3.25 19.73 -1.87
C PRO A 54 -2.07 19.51 -0.92
N ALA A 55 -1.88 18.29 -0.42
CA ALA A 55 -0.75 17.93 0.43
C ALA A 55 0.58 17.95 -0.34
N LEU A 56 0.59 17.45 -1.58
CA LEU A 56 1.78 17.50 -2.44
C LEU A 56 2.21 18.94 -2.74
N ASN A 57 1.25 19.84 -2.98
CA ASN A 57 1.54 21.25 -3.22
C ASN A 57 2.13 21.95 -1.97
N GLN A 58 1.68 21.56 -0.77
CA GLN A 58 2.22 22.07 0.48
C GLN A 58 3.65 21.58 0.74
N TRP A 59 4.02 20.39 0.28
CA TRP A 59 5.27 19.71 0.66
C TRP A 59 6.53 20.56 0.46
N ALA A 60 6.65 21.27 -0.65
CA ALA A 60 7.79 22.15 -0.93
C ALA A 60 7.90 23.34 0.04
N LEU A 61 6.82 23.74 0.71
CA LEU A 61 6.73 24.86 1.62
C LEU A 61 6.82 24.46 3.08
N ALA A 62 6.25 23.29 3.42
CA ALA A 62 6.16 22.75 4.77
C ALA A 62 6.45 21.23 4.78
N PRO A 63 7.70 20.81 4.45
CA PRO A 63 8.05 19.39 4.41
C PRO A 63 7.94 18.71 5.78
N GLU A 64 8.09 19.45 6.87
CA GLU A 64 7.94 18.96 8.25
C GLU A 64 6.48 18.63 8.62
N SER A 65 5.52 19.17 7.89
CA SER A 65 4.08 18.97 8.10
C SER A 65 3.45 18.14 6.97
N THR A 66 4.26 17.41 6.20
CA THR A 66 3.79 16.63 5.04
C THR A 66 4.52 15.30 4.97
N VAL A 67 3.76 14.21 4.78
CA VAL A 67 4.27 12.83 4.69
C VAL A 67 4.08 12.30 3.28
N ARG A 68 5.15 11.76 2.70
CA ARG A 68 5.21 11.08 1.40
C ARG A 68 5.73 9.66 1.59
N SER A 69 5.47 8.80 0.61
CA SER A 69 6.09 7.48 0.44
C SER A 69 5.96 6.56 1.67
N ILE A 70 4.92 6.79 2.50
CA ILE A 70 4.71 6.08 3.77
C ILE A 70 4.55 4.56 3.57
N LYS A 71 4.11 4.13 2.40
CA LYS A 71 3.94 2.71 2.06
C LYS A 71 5.24 1.90 2.23
N ARG A 72 6.41 2.52 2.05
CA ARG A 72 7.73 1.88 2.27
C ARG A 72 7.98 1.48 3.72
N ASP A 73 7.23 2.06 4.65
CA ASP A 73 7.37 1.81 6.09
C ASP A 73 6.24 0.93 6.65
N MET A 74 5.35 0.41 5.78
CA MET A 74 4.29 -0.50 6.21
C MET A 74 4.87 -1.76 6.86
N GLY A 75 4.30 -2.14 8.00
CA GLY A 75 4.78 -3.27 8.78
C GLY A 75 6.06 -2.99 9.57
N THR A 76 6.41 -1.72 9.78
CA THR A 76 7.52 -1.32 10.67
C THR A 76 6.98 -0.52 11.86
N ASP A 77 7.82 -0.34 12.89
CA ASP A 77 7.53 0.46 14.09
C ASP A 77 7.78 1.97 13.89
N ARG A 78 8.10 2.39 12.66
CA ARG A 78 8.30 3.80 12.35
C ARG A 78 7.05 4.61 12.66
N THR A 79 7.25 5.78 13.22
CA THR A 79 6.19 6.75 13.45
C THR A 79 6.54 8.09 12.83
N VAL A 80 5.53 8.86 12.47
CA VAL A 80 5.65 10.21 11.93
C VAL A 80 4.85 11.19 12.76
N ALA A 81 5.44 12.36 13.04
CA ALA A 81 4.76 13.43 13.77
C ALA A 81 4.13 14.41 12.80
N LEU A 82 2.84 14.67 12.94
CA LEU A 82 2.12 15.73 12.23
C LEU A 82 1.36 16.58 13.26
N GLY A 83 1.76 17.82 13.41
CA GLY A 83 1.24 18.72 14.45
C GLY A 83 1.51 18.18 15.85
N LYS A 84 0.44 17.94 16.62
CA LYS A 84 0.51 17.42 18.00
C LYS A 84 0.38 15.90 18.08
N HIS A 85 0.18 15.23 16.95
CA HIS A 85 -0.13 13.81 16.90
C HIS A 85 1.03 13.02 16.30
N THR A 86 1.16 11.79 16.74
CA THR A 86 2.10 10.79 16.19
C THR A 86 1.28 9.70 15.53
N PHE A 87 1.63 9.36 14.30
CA PHE A 87 0.94 8.40 13.45
C PHE A 87 1.85 7.25 13.06
N THR A 88 1.27 6.07 12.96
CA THR A 88 1.90 4.91 12.33
C THR A 88 1.75 4.96 10.81
N PRO A 89 2.50 4.15 10.04
CA PRO A 89 2.30 4.05 8.59
C PRO A 89 0.87 3.67 8.21
N GLN A 90 0.21 2.81 9.00
CA GLN A 90 -1.19 2.42 8.81
C GLN A 90 -2.14 3.60 8.98
N ASP A 91 -1.92 4.44 10.00
CA ASP A 91 -2.73 5.64 10.22
C ASP A 91 -2.66 6.59 9.00
N ILE A 92 -1.45 6.86 8.51
CA ILE A 92 -1.25 7.74 7.34
C ILE A 92 -1.85 7.13 6.06
N SER A 93 -1.67 5.82 5.86
CA SER A 93 -2.28 5.12 4.71
C SER A 93 -3.81 5.13 4.78
N ALA A 94 -4.38 5.11 6.00
CA ALA A 94 -5.82 5.20 6.19
C ALA A 94 -6.41 6.55 5.76
N PHE A 95 -5.67 7.66 5.86
CA PHE A 95 -6.10 8.95 5.29
C PHE A 95 -6.25 8.86 3.76
N ILE A 96 -5.30 8.22 3.10
CA ILE A 96 -5.32 8.03 1.64
C ILE A 96 -6.50 7.13 1.25
N LEU A 97 -6.66 5.99 1.92
CA LEU A 97 -7.75 5.05 1.66
C LEU A 97 -9.13 5.67 1.89
N ARG A 98 -9.27 6.48 2.95
CA ARG A 98 -10.52 7.20 3.23
C ARG A 98 -10.85 8.21 2.13
N GLU A 99 -9.85 8.92 1.60
CA GLU A 99 -10.08 9.84 0.48
C GLU A 99 -10.49 9.09 -0.79
N LEU A 100 -9.87 7.94 -1.10
CA LEU A 100 -10.28 7.10 -2.23
C LEU A 100 -11.68 6.50 -2.03
N LYS A 101 -12.04 6.11 -0.80
CA LYS A 101 -13.40 5.72 -0.44
C LYS A 101 -14.38 6.84 -0.74
N ARG A 102 -14.09 8.07 -0.30
CA ARG A 102 -14.92 9.27 -0.56
C ARG A 102 -15.09 9.52 -2.08
N VAL A 103 -14.00 9.40 -2.85
CA VAL A 103 -14.07 9.51 -4.32
C VAL A 103 -15.03 8.48 -4.90
N ALA A 104 -14.94 7.23 -4.44
CA ALA A 104 -15.84 6.17 -4.91
C ALA A 104 -17.30 6.45 -4.53
N GLU A 105 -17.58 6.86 -3.30
CA GLU A 105 -18.92 7.19 -2.81
C GLU A 105 -19.54 8.35 -3.58
N THR A 106 -18.75 9.38 -3.92
CA THR A 106 -19.20 10.51 -4.75
C THR A 106 -19.61 10.04 -6.15
N HIS A 107 -18.85 9.13 -6.78
CA HIS A 107 -19.17 8.62 -8.11
C HIS A 107 -20.30 7.60 -8.16
N LEU A 108 -20.51 6.88 -7.05
CA LEU A 108 -21.49 5.80 -6.96
C LEU A 108 -22.84 6.29 -6.37
N GLY A 109 -22.84 7.42 -5.67
CA GLY A 109 -24.02 8.00 -5.04
C GLY A 109 -24.52 7.22 -3.81
N HIS A 110 -23.68 6.33 -3.23
CA HIS A 110 -24.01 5.56 -2.03
C HIS A 110 -22.74 5.24 -1.23
N GLU A 111 -22.92 4.88 0.04
CA GLU A 111 -21.83 4.47 0.92
C GLU A 111 -21.15 3.20 0.41
N VAL A 112 -19.82 3.15 0.54
CA VAL A 112 -18.96 2.01 0.19
C VAL A 112 -18.31 1.48 1.45
N GLN A 113 -18.53 0.20 1.75
CA GLN A 113 -18.01 -0.44 2.96
C GLN A 113 -16.93 -1.48 2.69
N ARG A 114 -16.77 -1.96 1.42
CA ARG A 114 -15.91 -3.10 1.09
C ARG A 114 -14.94 -2.77 -0.02
N ALA A 115 -13.69 -3.27 0.13
CA ALA A 115 -12.65 -3.04 -0.84
C ALA A 115 -11.73 -4.25 -1.04
N VAL A 116 -11.15 -4.34 -2.24
CA VAL A 116 -9.92 -5.08 -2.55
C VAL A 116 -8.79 -4.05 -2.60
N ILE A 117 -7.68 -4.32 -1.90
CA ILE A 117 -6.54 -3.39 -1.82
C ILE A 117 -5.29 -4.10 -2.34
N THR A 118 -4.46 -3.41 -3.13
CA THR A 118 -3.23 -3.97 -3.68
C THR A 118 -2.03 -3.76 -2.76
N VAL A 119 -1.07 -4.66 -2.88
CA VAL A 119 0.24 -4.58 -2.23
C VAL A 119 1.33 -5.04 -3.20
N PRO A 120 2.58 -4.57 -3.05
CA PRO A 120 3.71 -5.16 -3.76
C PRO A 120 3.78 -6.67 -3.52
N ALA A 121 4.15 -7.43 -4.56
CA ALA A 121 4.22 -8.89 -4.43
C ALA A 121 5.22 -9.31 -3.35
N TYR A 122 6.32 -8.56 -3.21
CA TYR A 122 7.41 -8.85 -2.28
C TYR A 122 7.20 -8.29 -0.86
N PHE A 123 5.99 -7.81 -0.52
CA PHE A 123 5.66 -7.38 0.84
C PHE A 123 5.75 -8.53 1.85
N THR A 124 6.29 -8.21 3.02
CA THR A 124 6.30 -9.11 4.18
C THR A 124 4.88 -9.33 4.73
N ASP A 125 4.71 -10.39 5.53
CA ASP A 125 3.45 -10.65 6.25
C ASP A 125 3.00 -9.43 7.09
N ALA A 126 3.93 -8.80 7.82
CA ALA A 126 3.67 -7.60 8.61
C ALA A 126 3.16 -6.42 7.75
N ALA A 127 3.76 -6.19 6.57
CA ALA A 127 3.34 -5.12 5.67
C ALA A 127 1.95 -5.38 5.05
N ARG A 128 1.62 -6.65 4.72
CA ARG A 128 0.29 -7.07 4.25
C ARG A 128 -0.77 -6.85 5.32
N GLN A 129 -0.49 -7.28 6.56
CA GLN A 129 -1.40 -7.06 7.68
C GLN A 129 -1.59 -5.57 7.96
N ALA A 130 -0.51 -4.78 7.98
CA ALA A 130 -0.57 -3.33 8.16
C ALA A 130 -1.43 -2.64 7.08
N THR A 131 -1.41 -3.14 5.84
CA THR A 131 -2.28 -2.64 4.76
C THR A 131 -3.75 -2.99 5.03
N LYS A 132 -4.02 -4.20 5.51
CA LYS A 132 -5.37 -4.60 5.92
C LYS A 132 -5.89 -3.75 7.08
N ASP A 133 -5.05 -3.50 8.09
CA ASP A 133 -5.37 -2.66 9.24
C ASP A 133 -5.66 -1.22 8.80
N ALA A 134 -4.87 -0.66 7.87
CA ALA A 134 -5.12 0.67 7.29
C ALA A 134 -6.49 0.75 6.61
N GLY A 135 -6.90 -0.30 5.88
CA GLY A 135 -8.25 -0.40 5.31
C GLY A 135 -9.34 -0.37 6.38
N GLN A 136 -9.17 -1.13 7.46
CA GLN A 136 -10.11 -1.14 8.58
C GLN A 136 -10.17 0.21 9.30
N ILE A 137 -9.02 0.86 9.52
CA ILE A 137 -8.96 2.21 10.09
C ILE A 137 -9.71 3.21 9.20
N ALA A 138 -9.60 3.08 7.86
CA ALA A 138 -10.34 3.90 6.90
C ALA A 138 -11.85 3.61 6.85
N GLY A 139 -12.35 2.64 7.61
CA GLY A 139 -13.75 2.22 7.62
C GLY A 139 -14.12 1.35 6.42
N LEU A 140 -13.18 0.54 5.93
CA LEU A 140 -13.38 -0.44 4.87
C LEU A 140 -13.21 -1.86 5.41
N GLU A 141 -14.13 -2.74 5.06
CA GLU A 141 -13.93 -4.18 5.17
C GLU A 141 -13.05 -4.63 4.00
N VAL A 142 -11.83 -5.06 4.31
CA VAL A 142 -10.87 -5.52 3.30
C VAL A 142 -11.18 -6.96 2.93
N MET A 143 -11.87 -7.14 1.81
CA MET A 143 -12.30 -8.44 1.30
C MET A 143 -11.12 -9.29 0.84
N ARG A 144 -10.12 -8.64 0.24
CA ARG A 144 -8.91 -9.30 -0.24
C ARG A 144 -7.75 -8.31 -0.34
N ILE A 145 -6.55 -8.79 -0.01
CA ILE A 145 -5.27 -8.18 -0.40
C ILE A 145 -4.79 -8.91 -1.65
N ILE A 146 -4.45 -8.19 -2.72
CA ILE A 146 -3.98 -8.75 -3.99
C ILE A 146 -2.61 -8.16 -4.35
N ASN A 147 -1.73 -8.98 -4.93
CA ASN A 147 -0.42 -8.48 -5.38
C ASN A 147 -0.56 -7.58 -6.62
N GLU A 148 0.22 -6.49 -6.65
CA GLU A 148 0.20 -5.48 -7.74
C GLU A 148 0.42 -6.10 -9.12
N PRO A 149 1.48 -6.91 -9.37
CA PRO A 149 1.68 -7.52 -10.67
C PRO A 149 0.57 -8.52 -11.04
N THR A 150 -0.02 -9.17 -10.05
CA THR A 150 -1.15 -10.08 -10.25
C THR A 150 -2.41 -9.32 -10.67
N ALA A 151 -2.67 -8.17 -10.03
CA ALA A 151 -3.76 -7.28 -10.42
C ALA A 151 -3.55 -6.75 -11.85
N ALA A 152 -2.32 -6.31 -12.19
CA ALA A 152 -2.01 -5.85 -13.53
C ALA A 152 -2.22 -6.94 -14.59
N ALA A 153 -1.79 -8.18 -14.31
CA ALA A 153 -2.02 -9.33 -15.20
C ALA A 153 -3.51 -9.65 -15.36
N LEU A 154 -4.31 -9.52 -14.28
CA LEU A 154 -5.75 -9.72 -14.32
C LEU A 154 -6.45 -8.66 -15.20
N ALA A 155 -6.03 -7.39 -15.09
CA ALA A 155 -6.54 -6.33 -15.97
C ALA A 155 -6.19 -6.57 -17.43
N TYR A 156 -4.97 -7.07 -17.70
CA TYR A 156 -4.50 -7.41 -19.04
C TYR A 156 -5.22 -8.62 -19.62
N GLY A 157 -5.42 -9.69 -18.83
CA GLY A 157 -5.96 -10.98 -19.27
C GLY A 157 -7.48 -11.02 -19.46
N LEU A 158 -8.22 -9.98 -19.02
CA LEU A 158 -9.68 -10.00 -18.92
C LEU A 158 -10.42 -10.38 -20.22
N ASP A 159 -9.90 -9.98 -21.37
CA ASP A 159 -10.52 -10.22 -22.70
C ASP A 159 -9.65 -11.12 -23.59
N ARG A 160 -8.77 -11.95 -23.02
CA ARG A 160 -7.83 -12.80 -23.76
C ARG A 160 -8.25 -14.27 -23.73
N GLU A 161 -8.26 -14.89 -24.91
CA GLU A 161 -8.56 -16.33 -25.07
C GLU A 161 -7.31 -17.19 -25.25
N GLU A 162 -6.16 -16.58 -25.57
CA GLU A 162 -4.90 -17.28 -25.84
C GLU A 162 -4.12 -17.54 -24.55
N ASP A 163 -3.63 -18.75 -24.42
CA ASP A 163 -2.70 -19.12 -23.35
C ASP A 163 -1.38 -18.36 -23.54
N GLN A 164 -0.86 -17.71 -22.48
CA GLN A 164 0.33 -16.88 -22.54
C GLN A 164 1.14 -16.95 -21.24
N VAL A 165 2.46 -16.92 -21.37
CA VAL A 165 3.39 -16.66 -20.26
C VAL A 165 3.83 -15.21 -20.34
N VAL A 166 3.48 -14.44 -19.32
CA VAL A 166 3.70 -13.00 -19.26
C VAL A 166 4.67 -12.67 -18.14
N LEU A 167 5.72 -11.93 -18.44
CA LEU A 167 6.56 -11.29 -17.43
C LEU A 167 5.97 -9.91 -17.14
N VAL A 168 5.52 -9.69 -15.90
CA VAL A 168 5.09 -8.38 -15.39
C VAL A 168 6.27 -7.74 -14.70
N TYR A 169 6.74 -6.61 -15.22
CA TYR A 169 7.82 -5.79 -14.67
C TYR A 169 7.18 -4.52 -14.10
N ASP A 170 7.04 -4.48 -12.77
CA ASP A 170 6.42 -3.37 -12.06
C ASP A 170 7.48 -2.54 -11.35
N LEU A 171 7.77 -1.35 -11.89
CA LEU A 171 8.67 -0.37 -11.29
C LEU A 171 7.88 0.89 -10.96
N GLY A 172 7.43 0.95 -9.71
CA GLY A 172 6.68 2.06 -9.15
C GLY A 172 7.55 3.20 -8.66
N GLY A 173 6.99 4.05 -7.80
CA GLY A 173 7.75 5.12 -7.15
C GLY A 173 8.62 4.63 -6.01
N GLY A 174 8.26 3.55 -5.31
CA GLY A 174 8.97 3.11 -4.12
C GLY A 174 9.33 1.64 -4.06
N THR A 175 8.75 0.82 -4.92
CA THR A 175 8.92 -0.63 -4.94
C THR A 175 9.14 -1.11 -6.37
N PHE A 176 9.86 -2.21 -6.48
CA PHE A 176 10.08 -2.94 -7.72
C PHE A 176 9.68 -4.40 -7.53
N ASP A 177 8.84 -4.91 -8.42
CA ASP A 177 8.46 -6.32 -8.49
C ASP A 177 8.57 -6.84 -9.93
N VAL A 178 8.99 -8.08 -10.05
CA VAL A 178 8.91 -8.84 -11.30
C VAL A 178 8.21 -10.15 -11.02
N SER A 179 7.17 -10.47 -11.81
CA SER A 179 6.38 -11.68 -11.67
C SER A 179 6.20 -12.40 -13.00
N LEU A 180 6.32 -13.71 -12.98
CA LEU A 180 5.96 -14.58 -14.09
C LEU A 180 4.55 -15.08 -13.89
N VAL A 181 3.69 -14.81 -14.85
CA VAL A 181 2.26 -15.11 -14.79
C VAL A 181 1.87 -15.93 -16.01
N GLU A 182 1.24 -17.07 -15.77
CA GLU A 182 0.60 -17.86 -16.82
C GLU A 182 -0.88 -17.48 -16.90
N LEU A 183 -1.32 -17.18 -18.10
CA LEU A 183 -2.71 -16.96 -18.46
C LEU A 183 -3.18 -18.15 -19.24
N VAL A 184 -4.02 -19.01 -18.66
CA VAL A 184 -4.47 -20.26 -19.29
C VAL A 184 -5.98 -20.41 -19.08
N SER A 185 -6.76 -20.36 -20.14
CA SER A 185 -8.20 -20.64 -20.12
C SER A 185 -8.96 -19.88 -19.01
N GLY A 186 -8.67 -18.58 -18.84
CA GLY A 186 -9.28 -17.73 -17.80
C GLY A 186 -8.68 -17.86 -16.41
N VAL A 187 -7.65 -18.70 -16.22
CA VAL A 187 -6.87 -18.76 -14.98
C VAL A 187 -5.65 -17.85 -15.09
N VAL A 188 -5.48 -16.97 -14.11
CA VAL A 188 -4.30 -16.13 -13.90
C VAL A 188 -3.46 -16.77 -12.80
N GLU A 189 -2.40 -17.49 -13.16
CA GLU A 189 -1.53 -18.19 -12.22
C GLU A 189 -0.16 -17.54 -12.14
N VAL A 190 0.21 -17.06 -10.95
CA VAL A 190 1.57 -16.59 -10.67
C VAL A 190 2.48 -17.79 -10.44
N ARG A 191 3.57 -17.90 -11.21
CA ARG A 191 4.56 -19.00 -11.11
C ARG A 191 5.71 -18.64 -10.18
N ALA A 192 6.18 -17.41 -10.24
CA ALA A 192 7.22 -16.89 -9.37
C ALA A 192 7.15 -15.37 -9.30
N SER A 193 7.59 -14.83 -8.16
CA SER A 193 7.78 -13.39 -7.96
C SER A 193 9.11 -13.13 -7.28
N HIS A 194 9.77 -12.04 -7.68
CA HIS A 194 10.97 -11.51 -7.02
C HIS A 194 10.94 -9.99 -7.07
N GLY A 195 11.54 -9.30 -6.08
CA GLY A 195 11.46 -7.85 -6.05
C GLY A 195 12.36 -7.19 -5.02
N ASN A 196 12.21 -5.87 -4.92
CA ASN A 196 12.87 -5.02 -3.93
C ASN A 196 11.88 -3.96 -3.42
N THR A 197 11.53 -4.04 -2.15
CA THR A 197 10.58 -3.13 -1.50
C THR A 197 11.14 -1.73 -1.22
N ARG A 198 12.40 -1.47 -1.62
CA ARG A 198 13.09 -0.19 -1.46
C ARG A 198 13.83 0.22 -2.74
N LEU A 199 13.19 0.05 -3.89
CA LEU A 199 13.69 0.49 -5.19
C LEU A 199 12.54 1.05 -6.01
N GLY A 200 12.70 2.28 -6.48
CA GLY A 200 11.70 2.92 -7.35
C GLY A 200 12.07 4.34 -7.74
N GLY A 201 11.10 5.05 -8.28
CA GLY A 201 11.25 6.42 -8.78
C GLY A 201 11.72 7.42 -7.73
N ASP A 202 11.35 7.23 -6.46
CA ASP A 202 11.79 8.09 -5.35
C ASP A 202 13.31 8.01 -5.14
N ASP A 203 13.92 6.81 -5.32
CA ASP A 203 15.38 6.64 -5.22
C ASP A 203 16.08 7.34 -6.39
N PHE A 204 15.46 7.34 -7.56
CA PHE A 204 15.97 8.07 -8.74
C PHE A 204 15.88 9.59 -8.53
N ASP A 205 14.79 10.06 -7.92
CA ASP A 205 14.63 11.47 -7.55
C ASP A 205 15.67 11.90 -6.52
N ASP A 206 15.96 11.06 -5.53
CA ASP A 206 16.98 11.36 -4.51
C ASP A 206 18.39 11.47 -5.12
N LEU A 207 18.75 10.57 -6.04
CA LEU A 207 20.04 10.64 -6.75
C LEU A 207 20.14 11.91 -7.60
N LEU A 208 19.08 12.25 -8.32
CA LEU A 208 19.05 13.46 -9.15
C LEU A 208 19.03 14.73 -8.29
N ALA A 209 18.29 14.75 -7.18
CA ALA A 209 18.28 15.86 -6.24
C ALA A 209 19.66 16.10 -5.61
N GLU A 210 20.39 15.03 -5.28
CA GLU A 210 21.76 15.13 -4.78
C GLU A 210 22.70 15.67 -5.86
N HIS A 211 22.56 15.25 -7.12
CA HIS A 211 23.30 15.82 -8.25
C HIS A 211 23.04 17.34 -8.40
N LEU A 212 21.77 17.76 -8.34
CA LEU A 212 21.39 19.17 -8.39
C LEU A 212 21.92 19.96 -7.19
N ARG A 213 21.89 19.38 -5.99
CA ARG A 213 22.46 19.97 -4.78
C ARG A 213 23.96 20.23 -4.93
N GLN A 214 24.71 19.24 -5.45
CA GLN A 214 26.15 19.37 -5.67
C GLN A 214 26.48 20.45 -6.71
N ALA A 215 25.68 20.53 -7.79
CA ALA A 215 25.83 21.59 -8.79
C ALA A 215 25.59 22.97 -8.17
N PHE A 216 24.55 23.12 -7.34
CA PHE A 216 24.26 24.37 -6.61
C PHE A 216 25.40 24.75 -5.64
N GLU A 217 25.89 23.79 -4.85
CA GLU A 217 27.00 24.00 -3.91
C GLU A 217 28.27 24.42 -4.64
N LYS A 218 28.58 23.77 -5.76
CA LYS A 218 29.74 24.13 -6.61
C LYS A 218 29.63 25.53 -7.16
N GLN A 219 28.45 25.97 -7.57
CA GLN A 219 28.19 27.27 -8.16
C GLN A 219 28.21 28.41 -7.13
N HIS A 220 27.61 28.18 -5.95
CA HIS A 220 27.33 29.24 -4.97
C HIS A 220 28.14 29.12 -3.67
N GLY A 221 28.76 27.95 -3.41
CA GLY A 221 29.47 27.67 -2.17
C GLY A 221 28.52 27.67 -0.94
N VAL A 222 27.29 27.14 -1.10
CA VAL A 222 26.29 27.02 -0.07
C VAL A 222 25.81 25.56 -0.01
N ASP A 223 25.94 24.95 1.16
CA ASP A 223 25.45 23.58 1.42
C ASP A 223 23.98 23.60 1.85
N LEU A 224 23.12 22.87 1.14
CA LEU A 224 21.70 22.80 1.38
C LEU A 224 21.25 21.57 2.20
N ARG A 225 22.16 20.66 2.58
CA ARG A 225 21.81 19.38 3.25
C ARG A 225 20.99 19.54 4.53
N HIS A 226 21.16 20.65 5.23
CA HIS A 226 20.43 20.92 6.48
C HIS A 226 19.21 21.82 6.30
N ASP A 227 18.95 22.32 5.11
CA ASP A 227 17.76 23.10 4.78
C ASP A 227 16.67 22.17 4.20
N ARG A 228 15.75 21.75 5.06
CA ARG A 228 14.66 20.85 4.67
C ARG A 228 13.78 21.40 3.56
N LYS A 229 13.55 22.74 3.53
CA LYS A 229 12.73 23.36 2.49
C LYS A 229 13.47 23.41 1.16
N ALA A 230 14.73 23.77 1.17
CA ALA A 230 15.56 23.75 -0.03
C ALA A 230 15.67 22.32 -0.59
N MET A 231 15.91 21.31 0.26
CA MET A 231 15.97 19.91 -0.16
C MET A 231 14.61 19.40 -0.71
N ALA A 232 13.49 19.75 -0.08
CA ALA A 232 12.16 19.37 -0.60
C ALA A 232 11.88 20.00 -1.98
N ARG A 233 12.32 21.24 -2.19
CA ARG A 233 12.24 21.92 -3.49
C ARG A 233 13.14 21.28 -4.53
N LEU A 234 14.36 20.89 -4.15
CA LEU A 234 15.28 20.14 -5.03
C LEU A 234 14.69 18.80 -5.44
N ASN A 235 14.13 18.01 -4.50
CA ASN A 235 13.49 16.73 -4.83
C ASN A 235 12.29 16.92 -5.77
N ARG A 236 11.48 17.96 -5.56
CA ARG A 236 10.38 18.30 -6.48
C ARG A 236 10.88 18.70 -7.87
N ALA A 237 11.97 19.45 -7.95
CA ALA A 237 12.59 19.81 -9.22
C ALA A 237 13.17 18.56 -9.91
N ALA A 238 13.83 17.68 -9.15
CA ALA A 238 14.36 16.41 -9.65
C ALA A 238 13.27 15.51 -10.23
N GLU A 239 12.14 15.33 -9.51
CA GLU A 239 10.99 14.55 -9.99
C GLU A 239 10.45 15.11 -11.32
N LYS A 240 10.30 16.44 -11.43
CA LYS A 240 9.88 17.07 -12.69
C LYS A 240 10.87 16.83 -13.83
N VAL A 241 12.16 17.01 -13.57
CA VAL A 241 13.23 16.76 -14.54
C VAL A 241 13.24 15.29 -14.97
N LYS A 242 13.12 14.32 -14.04
CA LYS A 242 13.00 12.89 -14.34
C LYS A 242 11.85 12.61 -15.29
N ILE A 243 10.67 13.16 -15.00
CA ILE A 243 9.47 12.99 -15.84
C ILE A 243 9.70 13.59 -17.25
N GLU A 244 10.26 14.78 -17.32
CA GLU A 244 10.54 15.46 -18.59
C GLU A 244 11.58 14.69 -19.43
N LEU A 245 12.64 14.16 -18.78
CA LEU A 245 13.67 13.35 -19.43
C LEU A 245 13.14 12.01 -19.98
N SER A 246 11.99 11.54 -19.54
CA SER A 246 11.36 10.35 -20.13
C SER A 246 10.91 10.60 -21.58
N THR A 247 10.59 11.84 -21.94
CA THR A 247 10.11 12.21 -23.29
C THR A 247 11.07 13.13 -24.06
N HIS A 248 11.89 13.91 -23.34
CA HIS A 248 12.84 14.87 -23.91
C HIS A 248 14.29 14.47 -23.63
N PRO A 249 15.24 14.79 -24.54
CA PRO A 249 16.66 14.48 -24.33
C PRO A 249 17.34 15.37 -23.29
N PHE A 250 16.75 16.53 -22.97
CA PHE A 250 17.24 17.53 -22.02
C PHE A 250 16.08 18.07 -21.20
N ALA A 251 16.34 18.43 -19.95
CA ALA A 251 15.38 19.09 -19.06
C ALA A 251 16.12 20.10 -18.15
N TRP A 252 15.40 21.14 -17.71
CA TRP A 252 15.94 22.19 -16.85
C TRP A 252 15.40 22.09 -15.43
N ALA A 253 16.29 21.93 -14.46
CA ALA A 253 15.97 22.14 -13.05
C ALA A 253 16.07 23.65 -12.75
N ARG A 254 14.93 24.28 -12.47
CA ARG A 254 14.86 25.71 -12.13
C ARG A 254 14.13 25.93 -10.84
N GLU A 255 14.80 26.56 -9.88
CA GLU A 255 14.21 26.98 -8.60
C GLU A 255 14.67 28.40 -8.25
N GLU A 256 13.71 29.33 -8.19
CA GLU A 256 13.98 30.70 -7.82
C GLU A 256 14.13 30.82 -6.30
N TYR A 257 15.11 31.64 -5.84
CA TYR A 257 15.32 31.89 -4.41
C TYR A 257 15.41 30.58 -3.58
N LEU A 258 16.32 29.68 -4.00
CA LEU A 258 16.53 28.42 -3.32
C LEU A 258 17.27 28.59 -2.00
N ALA A 259 18.19 29.56 -1.95
CA ALA A 259 18.94 29.96 -0.74
C ALA A 259 19.28 31.43 -0.78
N GLU A 260 19.93 31.92 0.29
CA GLU A 260 20.41 33.27 0.42
C GLU A 260 21.87 33.28 0.92
N LYS A 261 22.71 34.17 0.40
CA LYS A 261 24.08 34.40 0.89
C LYS A 261 24.38 35.88 0.89
N GLY A 262 24.66 36.42 2.08
CA GLY A 262 24.99 37.85 2.24
C GLY A 262 23.86 38.80 1.80
N GLY A 263 22.58 38.42 2.03
CA GLY A 263 21.40 39.21 1.65
C GLY A 263 21.05 39.14 0.16
N LYS A 264 21.70 38.25 -0.61
CA LYS A 264 21.41 38.05 -2.03
C LYS A 264 20.74 36.71 -2.28
N PRO A 265 19.62 36.67 -3.03
CA PRO A 265 18.97 35.44 -3.41
C PRO A 265 19.86 34.62 -4.34
N LEU A 266 19.87 33.31 -4.14
CA LEU A 266 20.56 32.35 -4.99
C LEU A 266 19.52 31.45 -5.64
N HIS A 267 19.68 31.25 -6.95
CA HIS A 267 18.76 30.48 -7.78
C HIS A 267 19.44 29.21 -8.28
N LEU A 268 18.69 28.15 -8.47
CA LEU A 268 19.12 26.95 -9.20
C LEU A 268 18.72 27.12 -10.66
N GLU A 269 19.67 26.93 -11.57
CA GLU A 269 19.42 26.77 -13.00
C GLU A 269 20.44 25.77 -13.56
N VAL A 270 20.01 24.52 -13.74
CA VAL A 270 20.87 23.42 -14.18
C VAL A 270 20.17 22.68 -15.31
N GLU A 271 20.82 22.52 -16.45
CA GLU A 271 20.39 21.64 -17.51
C GLU A 271 20.92 20.23 -17.23
N VAL A 272 20.03 19.24 -17.32
CA VAL A 272 20.35 17.82 -17.17
C VAL A 272 20.00 17.12 -18.48
N ASN A 273 20.89 16.31 -19.02
CA ASN A 273 20.58 15.48 -20.16
C ASN A 273 20.20 14.05 -19.74
N ARG A 274 19.46 13.35 -20.60
CA ARG A 274 18.96 11.98 -20.33
C ARG A 274 20.09 11.02 -19.99
N ARG A 275 21.20 11.02 -20.73
CA ARG A 275 22.33 10.10 -20.49
C ARG A 275 22.99 10.32 -19.13
N GLU A 276 23.08 11.57 -18.70
CA GLU A 276 23.59 11.93 -17.38
C GLU A 276 22.67 11.37 -16.27
N PHE A 277 21.36 11.57 -16.40
CA PHE A 277 20.38 11.00 -15.49
C PHE A 277 20.41 9.46 -15.49
N GLU A 278 20.39 8.81 -16.65
CA GLU A 278 20.47 7.35 -16.79
C GLU A 278 21.77 6.80 -16.21
N GLY A 279 22.87 7.54 -16.31
CA GLY A 279 24.14 7.21 -15.66
C GLY A 279 24.05 7.25 -14.12
N LEU A 280 23.27 8.18 -13.54
CA LEU A 280 23.08 8.25 -12.08
C LEU A 280 22.30 7.05 -11.54
N ILE A 281 21.32 6.54 -12.28
CA ILE A 281 20.42 5.47 -11.84
C ILE A 281 20.84 4.08 -12.33
N GLY A 282 21.92 3.99 -13.11
CA GLY A 282 22.35 2.75 -13.81
C GLY A 282 22.50 1.54 -12.90
N ASP A 283 23.21 1.71 -11.77
CA ASP A 283 23.42 0.61 -10.81
C ASP A 283 22.10 0.09 -10.20
N LEU A 284 21.16 0.99 -9.93
CA LEU A 284 19.84 0.63 -9.41
C LEU A 284 19.03 -0.13 -10.47
N LEU A 285 19.06 0.32 -11.72
CA LEU A 285 18.40 -0.38 -12.82
C LEU A 285 19.03 -1.76 -13.08
N ASP A 286 20.35 -1.87 -13.09
CA ASP A 286 21.02 -3.15 -13.31
C ASP A 286 20.69 -4.19 -12.22
N SER A 287 20.41 -3.76 -10.99
CA SER A 287 19.94 -4.65 -9.93
C SER A 287 18.64 -5.37 -10.29
N THR A 288 17.79 -4.78 -11.13
CA THR A 288 16.53 -5.37 -11.58
C THR A 288 16.72 -6.56 -12.52
N ARG A 289 17.81 -6.60 -13.31
CA ARG A 289 18.19 -7.77 -14.14
C ARG A 289 18.34 -9.03 -13.30
N THR A 290 18.95 -8.91 -12.13
CA THR A 290 19.11 -10.04 -11.20
C THR A 290 17.76 -10.59 -10.76
N SER A 291 16.79 -9.71 -10.52
CA SER A 291 15.43 -10.12 -10.14
C SER A 291 14.69 -10.83 -11.28
N ILE A 292 14.85 -10.37 -12.53
CA ILE A 292 14.29 -11.06 -13.71
C ILE A 292 14.87 -12.49 -13.80
N GLN A 293 16.19 -12.64 -13.68
CA GLN A 293 16.86 -13.94 -13.75
C GLN A 293 16.43 -14.86 -12.60
N GLN A 294 16.25 -14.30 -11.39
CA GLN A 294 15.80 -15.06 -10.24
C GLN A 294 14.38 -15.56 -10.41
N ALA A 295 13.45 -14.70 -10.88
CA ALA A 295 12.08 -15.10 -11.14
C ALA A 295 11.99 -16.21 -12.20
N LEU A 296 12.74 -16.12 -13.29
CA LEU A 296 12.85 -17.17 -14.32
C LEU A 296 13.39 -18.49 -13.73
N THR A 297 14.46 -18.40 -12.93
CA THR A 297 15.05 -19.57 -12.28
C THR A 297 14.06 -20.25 -11.34
N ASP A 298 13.37 -19.49 -10.53
CA ASP A 298 12.38 -19.98 -9.55
C ASP A 298 11.18 -20.64 -10.24
N ALA A 299 10.73 -20.09 -11.35
CA ALA A 299 9.67 -20.68 -12.20
C ALA A 299 10.17 -21.87 -13.04
N ARG A 300 11.48 -22.13 -13.06
CA ARG A 300 12.14 -23.12 -13.96
C ARG A 300 11.89 -22.83 -15.43
N MET A 301 11.84 -21.56 -15.78
CA MET A 301 11.62 -21.03 -17.13
C MET A 301 12.86 -20.32 -17.65
N THR A 302 12.88 -20.09 -18.94
CA THR A 302 13.86 -19.29 -19.67
C THR A 302 13.18 -18.14 -20.40
N THR A 303 13.94 -17.21 -20.94
CA THR A 303 13.38 -16.11 -21.75
C THR A 303 12.66 -16.60 -23.01
N LYS A 304 12.91 -17.83 -23.48
CA LYS A 304 12.23 -18.43 -24.62
C LYS A 304 10.82 -18.91 -24.33
N ASP A 305 10.51 -19.10 -23.05
CA ASP A 305 9.20 -19.52 -22.58
C ASP A 305 8.25 -18.32 -22.39
N LEU A 306 8.77 -17.09 -22.53
CA LEU A 306 8.00 -15.86 -22.42
C LEU A 306 7.33 -15.51 -23.74
N ASP A 307 6.04 -15.24 -23.70
CA ASP A 307 5.28 -14.71 -24.83
C ASP A 307 5.27 -13.18 -24.84
N LYS A 308 5.23 -12.56 -23.64
CA LYS A 308 5.13 -11.10 -23.48
C LYS A 308 5.80 -10.56 -22.25
N VAL A 309 6.10 -9.26 -22.31
CA VAL A 309 6.49 -8.44 -21.16
C VAL A 309 5.53 -7.27 -21.02
N LEU A 310 4.96 -7.11 -19.83
CA LEU A 310 4.13 -5.96 -19.46
C LEU A 310 4.91 -5.02 -18.55
N LEU A 311 4.96 -3.76 -18.91
CA LEU A 311 5.52 -2.70 -18.08
C LEU A 311 4.42 -2.06 -17.25
N VAL A 312 4.63 -2.00 -15.93
CA VAL A 312 3.70 -1.46 -14.93
C VAL A 312 4.47 -0.48 -14.04
N GLY A 313 3.77 0.51 -13.49
CA GLY A 313 4.37 1.55 -12.66
C GLY A 313 4.94 2.73 -13.46
N GLY A 314 4.87 3.93 -12.85
CA GLY A 314 5.24 5.18 -13.52
C GLY A 314 6.71 5.30 -13.90
N SER A 315 7.61 4.60 -13.20
CA SER A 315 9.05 4.64 -13.51
C SER A 315 9.43 3.84 -14.76
N THR A 316 8.51 3.00 -15.28
CA THR A 316 8.72 2.29 -16.55
C THR A 316 8.64 3.18 -17.80
N TYR A 317 8.24 4.45 -17.65
CA TYR A 317 8.34 5.43 -18.74
C TYR A 317 9.78 5.87 -19.04
N ILE A 318 10.74 5.60 -18.16
CA ILE A 318 12.17 5.91 -18.36
C ILE A 318 12.71 5.04 -19.51
N PRO A 319 13.27 5.60 -20.59
CA PRO A 319 13.72 4.83 -21.75
C PRO A 319 14.74 3.72 -21.43
N ALA A 320 15.67 3.98 -20.51
CA ALA A 320 16.64 2.98 -20.06
C ALA A 320 15.98 1.73 -19.44
N VAL A 321 14.78 1.84 -18.85
CA VAL A 321 14.01 0.67 -18.36
C VAL A 321 13.56 -0.20 -19.52
N TRP A 322 13.04 0.42 -20.59
CA TRP A 322 12.63 -0.31 -21.79
C TRP A 322 13.80 -1.07 -22.43
N GLU A 323 14.94 -0.38 -22.60
CA GLU A 323 16.17 -0.96 -23.15
C GLU A 323 16.66 -2.13 -22.29
N LEU A 324 16.73 -1.94 -20.97
CA LEU A 324 17.14 -2.97 -20.02
C LEU A 324 16.27 -4.24 -20.11
N VAL A 325 14.94 -4.06 -20.14
CA VAL A 325 13.99 -5.17 -20.17
C VAL A 325 14.06 -5.90 -21.53
N THR A 326 14.18 -5.16 -22.63
CA THR A 326 14.38 -5.73 -23.96
C THR A 326 15.66 -6.56 -24.04
N ASP A 327 16.77 -6.04 -23.52
CA ASP A 327 18.04 -6.75 -23.46
C ASP A 327 17.97 -8.01 -22.57
N ALA A 328 17.28 -7.92 -21.44
CA ALA A 328 17.20 -9.01 -20.46
C ALA A 328 16.29 -10.15 -20.92
N THR A 329 15.25 -9.86 -21.71
CA THR A 329 14.23 -10.84 -22.11
C THR A 329 14.28 -11.23 -23.57
N GLY A 330 14.86 -10.39 -24.43
CA GLY A 330 14.81 -10.53 -25.89
C GLY A 330 13.46 -10.17 -26.50
N LEU A 331 12.52 -9.64 -25.70
CA LEU A 331 11.17 -9.25 -26.12
C LEU A 331 11.00 -7.73 -26.01
N ASP A 332 10.27 -7.18 -26.97
CA ASP A 332 9.87 -5.77 -26.94
C ASP A 332 8.70 -5.60 -25.95
N PRO A 333 8.85 -4.84 -24.85
CA PRO A 333 7.80 -4.68 -23.85
C PRO A 333 6.53 -4.04 -24.43
N ARG A 334 5.39 -4.33 -23.84
CA ARG A 334 4.09 -3.80 -24.26
C ARG A 334 3.47 -2.94 -23.18
N GLN A 335 2.82 -1.87 -23.62
CA GLN A 335 1.99 -0.98 -22.79
C GLN A 335 0.53 -1.05 -23.23
N GLU A 336 -0.03 -2.26 -23.28
CA GLU A 336 -1.41 -2.48 -23.73
C GLU A 336 -2.45 -2.00 -22.69
N VAL A 337 -2.04 -1.90 -21.42
CA VAL A 337 -2.78 -1.25 -20.34
C VAL A 337 -1.95 -0.06 -19.85
N HIS A 338 -2.59 1.04 -19.49
CA HIS A 338 -1.87 2.22 -18.99
C HIS A 338 -1.05 1.85 -17.72
N PRO A 339 0.29 1.98 -17.73
CA PRO A 339 1.15 1.46 -16.66
C PRO A 339 0.78 1.94 -15.25
N SER A 340 0.30 3.18 -15.12
CA SER A 340 -0.09 3.75 -13.82
C SER A 340 -1.53 3.41 -13.39
N GLU A 341 -2.31 2.70 -14.21
CA GLU A 341 -3.71 2.38 -13.91
C GLU A 341 -3.98 0.86 -13.89
N ALA A 342 -3.09 0.06 -14.48
CA ALA A 342 -3.26 -1.38 -14.65
C ALA A 342 -3.58 -2.09 -13.33
N VAL A 343 -2.84 -1.73 -12.28
CA VAL A 343 -2.99 -2.30 -10.93
C VAL A 343 -4.36 -2.01 -10.34
N ALA A 344 -4.79 -0.74 -10.38
CA ALA A 344 -6.11 -0.35 -9.87
C ALA A 344 -7.24 -1.01 -10.68
N LEU A 345 -7.13 -1.05 -12.01
CA LEU A 345 -8.13 -1.71 -12.86
C LEU A 345 -8.27 -3.19 -12.51
N GLY A 346 -7.15 -3.91 -12.32
CA GLY A 346 -7.15 -5.31 -11.91
C GLY A 346 -7.73 -5.52 -10.51
N ALA A 347 -7.46 -4.63 -9.57
CA ALA A 347 -8.10 -4.65 -8.24
C ALA A 347 -9.63 -4.52 -8.38
N GLY A 348 -10.12 -3.67 -9.29
CA GLY A 348 -11.54 -3.55 -9.60
C GLY A 348 -12.14 -4.82 -10.20
N VAL A 349 -11.40 -5.50 -11.08
CA VAL A 349 -11.81 -6.81 -11.62
C VAL A 349 -11.95 -7.83 -10.50
N GLN A 350 -10.94 -7.93 -9.61
CA GLN A 350 -11.00 -8.84 -8.46
C GLN A 350 -12.16 -8.50 -7.52
N ALA A 351 -12.43 -7.22 -7.30
CA ALA A 351 -13.57 -6.76 -6.52
C ALA A 351 -14.90 -7.22 -7.13
N ALA A 352 -15.04 -7.13 -8.45
CA ALA A 352 -16.23 -7.56 -9.18
C ALA A 352 -16.42 -9.10 -9.12
N ILE A 353 -15.33 -9.88 -9.21
CA ILE A 353 -15.36 -11.34 -9.05
C ILE A 353 -15.87 -11.69 -7.65
N ILE A 354 -15.36 -11.05 -6.59
CA ILE A 354 -15.80 -11.28 -5.20
C ILE A 354 -17.27 -10.86 -5.00
N ALA A 355 -17.72 -9.81 -5.71
CA ALA A 355 -19.12 -9.38 -5.70
C ALA A 355 -20.05 -10.30 -6.52
N GLY A 356 -19.54 -11.39 -7.11
CA GLY A 356 -20.33 -12.35 -7.88
C GLY A 356 -20.74 -11.87 -9.27
N GLN A 357 -20.06 -10.87 -9.83
CA GLN A 357 -20.29 -10.47 -11.22
C GLN A 357 -19.81 -11.58 -12.17
N PRO A 358 -20.45 -11.75 -13.35
CA PRO A 358 -20.10 -12.82 -14.29
C PRO A 358 -18.80 -12.49 -15.04
N ILE A 359 -17.68 -12.61 -14.34
CA ILE A 359 -16.32 -12.49 -14.86
C ILE A 359 -15.65 -13.86 -14.68
N ASP A 360 -15.34 -14.52 -15.79
CA ASP A 360 -14.73 -15.84 -15.79
C ASP A 360 -13.20 -15.71 -15.67
N ALA A 361 -12.73 -15.37 -14.44
CA ALA A 361 -11.33 -15.36 -14.13
C ALA A 361 -11.08 -15.98 -12.74
N ILE A 362 -10.09 -16.84 -12.66
CA ILE A 362 -9.62 -17.47 -11.40
C ILE A 362 -8.20 -16.98 -11.17
N LEU A 363 -7.97 -16.47 -9.96
CA LEU A 363 -6.66 -16.00 -9.54
C LEU A 363 -5.99 -17.01 -8.63
N VAL A 364 -4.78 -17.42 -9.00
CA VAL A 364 -3.89 -18.27 -8.21
C VAL A 364 -2.58 -17.52 -7.98
N ASP A 365 -2.29 -17.22 -6.72
CA ASP A 365 -1.12 -16.43 -6.31
C ASP A 365 -0.12 -17.26 -5.52
N VAL A 366 1.09 -16.74 -5.27
CA VAL A 366 2.17 -17.42 -4.56
C VAL A 366 2.72 -16.56 -3.42
N THR A 367 3.33 -17.21 -2.41
CA THR A 367 4.10 -16.49 -1.39
C THR A 367 5.49 -16.13 -1.91
N PRO A 368 5.95 -14.87 -1.77
CA PRO A 368 7.26 -14.46 -2.29
C PRO A 368 8.43 -14.91 -1.42
N HIS A 369 8.17 -15.30 -0.17
CA HIS A 369 9.21 -15.63 0.81
C HIS A 369 8.98 -17.00 1.42
N SER A 370 10.07 -17.67 1.78
CA SER A 370 10.03 -18.85 2.62
C SER A 370 9.69 -18.49 4.06
N LEU A 371 8.90 -19.36 4.71
CA LEU A 371 8.46 -19.24 6.09
C LEU A 371 8.89 -20.45 6.89
N GLY A 372 9.42 -20.24 8.08
CA GLY A 372 9.94 -21.33 8.90
C GLY A 372 10.24 -20.90 10.33
N ILE A 373 10.87 -21.77 11.05
CA ILE A 373 11.23 -21.58 12.46
C ILE A 373 12.72 -21.79 12.72
N GLU A 374 13.19 -21.22 13.82
CA GLU A 374 14.50 -21.53 14.38
C GLU A 374 14.49 -22.92 15.02
N VAL A 375 15.52 -23.72 14.71
CA VAL A 375 15.72 -25.05 15.29
C VAL A 375 17.19 -25.26 15.67
N ALA A 376 17.45 -26.19 16.61
CA ALA A 376 18.76 -26.76 16.81
C ALA A 376 18.89 -28.04 15.98
N GLU A 377 20.01 -28.21 15.30
CA GLU A 377 20.32 -29.36 14.45
C GLU A 377 21.52 -30.15 15.02
N MET A 378 21.36 -31.46 15.11
CA MET A 378 22.47 -32.34 15.51
C MET A 378 23.40 -32.58 14.32
N THR A 379 24.63 -32.14 14.42
CA THR A 379 25.67 -32.35 13.42
C THR A 379 26.75 -33.29 13.98
N TRP A 380 27.68 -33.71 13.13
CA TRP A 380 28.85 -34.51 13.56
C TRP A 380 29.78 -33.77 14.55
N ARG A 381 29.64 -32.44 14.69
CA ARG A 381 30.34 -31.59 15.66
C ARG A 381 29.52 -31.30 16.92
N GLY A 382 28.32 -31.85 17.07
CA GLY A 382 27.37 -31.60 18.14
C GLY A 382 26.18 -30.75 17.68
N TRP A 383 25.43 -30.23 18.66
CA TRP A 383 24.30 -29.37 18.42
C TRP A 383 24.74 -28.01 17.83
N VAL A 384 24.06 -27.58 16.81
CA VAL A 384 24.22 -26.25 16.19
C VAL A 384 22.86 -25.55 16.25
N ASP A 385 22.83 -24.47 16.98
CA ASP A 385 21.65 -23.62 17.11
C ASP A 385 21.48 -22.68 15.90
N ASP A 386 20.42 -21.91 15.90
CA ASP A 386 20.13 -20.85 14.90
C ASP A 386 20.04 -21.41 13.46
N ARG A 387 19.51 -22.62 13.30
CA ARG A 387 19.20 -23.19 11.98
C ARG A 387 17.80 -22.85 11.55
N TYR A 388 17.64 -22.53 10.28
CA TYR A 388 16.34 -22.21 9.69
C TYR A 388 15.69 -23.45 9.09
N SER A 389 14.57 -23.90 9.70
CA SER A 389 13.74 -24.98 9.20
C SER A 389 12.56 -24.40 8.44
N VAL A 390 12.58 -24.50 7.11
CA VAL A 390 11.52 -24.01 6.23
C VAL A 390 10.31 -24.95 6.25
N LEU A 391 9.12 -24.42 6.51
CA LEU A 391 7.84 -25.14 6.43
C LEU A 391 7.10 -24.83 5.12
N ILE A 392 7.05 -23.55 4.73
CA ILE A 392 6.48 -23.12 3.46
C ILE A 392 7.57 -22.46 2.63
N HIS A 393 7.85 -23.02 1.46
CA HIS A 393 8.86 -22.47 0.56
C HIS A 393 8.31 -21.28 -0.23
N ARG A 394 9.18 -20.33 -0.58
CA ARG A 394 8.84 -19.25 -1.51
C ARG A 394 8.25 -19.81 -2.81
N ASN A 395 7.42 -19.06 -3.44
CA ASN A 395 6.67 -19.45 -4.64
C ASN A 395 5.74 -20.67 -4.44
N SER A 396 5.39 -21.00 -3.19
CA SER A 396 4.28 -21.92 -2.91
C SER A 396 2.95 -21.22 -3.20
N THR A 397 2.08 -21.90 -3.95
CA THR A 397 0.71 -21.43 -4.23
C THR A 397 -0.08 -21.21 -2.95
N ILE A 398 -0.80 -20.10 -2.83
CA ILE A 398 -1.67 -19.77 -1.69
C ILE A 398 -3.15 -19.86 -2.09
N PRO A 399 -4.05 -20.29 -1.13
CA PRO A 399 -3.77 -20.65 0.27
C PRO A 399 -3.04 -21.98 0.41
N VAL A 400 -2.22 -22.10 1.46
CA VAL A 400 -1.45 -23.31 1.73
C VAL A 400 -1.30 -23.58 3.22
N THR A 401 -1.38 -24.86 3.60
CA THR A 401 -1.09 -25.32 4.95
C THR A 401 0.02 -26.37 4.90
N ARG A 402 1.02 -26.24 5.78
CA ARG A 402 2.12 -27.18 5.97
C ARG A 402 2.37 -27.37 7.44
N GLU A 403 2.76 -28.58 7.79
CA GLU A 403 3.11 -28.94 9.17
C GLU A 403 4.37 -29.81 9.22
N ASN A 404 5.09 -29.70 10.31
CA ASN A 404 6.23 -30.55 10.62
C ASN A 404 6.28 -30.84 12.11
N VAL A 405 6.92 -31.97 12.48
CA VAL A 405 7.05 -32.42 13.86
C VAL A 405 8.47 -32.13 14.34
N TYR A 406 8.55 -31.44 15.46
CA TYR A 406 9.81 -31.11 16.14
C TYR A 406 9.83 -31.77 17.51
N ALA A 407 11.02 -32.03 18.04
CA ALA A 407 11.22 -32.64 19.36
C ALA A 407 11.98 -31.69 20.26
N THR A 408 11.80 -31.83 21.58
CA THR A 408 12.65 -31.19 22.59
C THR A 408 14.08 -31.71 22.51
N LEU A 409 15.05 -31.00 23.05
CA LEU A 409 16.48 -31.39 23.04
C LEU A 409 16.80 -32.45 24.07
N TYR A 410 16.03 -32.52 25.16
CA TYR A 410 16.17 -33.47 26.24
C TYR A 410 14.81 -33.82 26.87
N PRO A 411 14.64 -35.00 27.48
CA PRO A 411 13.35 -35.49 27.94
C PRO A 411 12.66 -34.62 29.00
N GLU A 412 13.45 -33.94 29.86
CA GLU A 412 12.93 -33.10 30.95
C GLU A 412 12.51 -31.68 30.48
N GLN A 413 12.74 -31.38 29.21
CA GLN A 413 12.35 -30.07 28.65
C GLN A 413 10.83 -29.99 28.47
N ASP A 414 10.19 -29.17 29.29
CA ASP A 414 8.74 -28.93 29.26
C ASP A 414 8.33 -27.64 28.57
N THR A 415 9.28 -26.87 28.07
CA THR A 415 9.07 -25.55 27.46
C THR A 415 9.91 -25.40 26.20
N ILE A 416 9.29 -24.90 25.14
CA ILE A 416 9.99 -24.45 23.94
C ILE A 416 9.70 -22.95 23.69
N GLU A 417 10.68 -22.26 23.15
CA GLU A 417 10.50 -20.94 22.56
C GLU A 417 10.48 -21.10 21.05
N LEU A 418 9.34 -20.78 20.43
CA LEU A 418 9.18 -20.87 18.99
C LEU A 418 9.36 -19.49 18.39
N LYS A 419 10.37 -19.33 17.55
CA LYS A 419 10.62 -18.11 16.79
C LYS A 419 10.31 -18.36 15.32
N VAL A 420 9.44 -17.53 14.76
CA VAL A 420 8.96 -17.62 13.38
C VAL A 420 9.68 -16.61 12.53
N TYR A 421 10.25 -17.06 11.42
CA TYR A 421 11.02 -16.22 10.51
C TYR A 421 10.52 -16.28 9.09
N GLN A 422 10.80 -15.19 8.34
CA GLN A 422 10.55 -15.05 6.92
C GLN A 422 11.85 -14.70 6.19
N GLY A 423 12.23 -15.45 5.16
CA GLY A 423 13.42 -15.19 4.35
C GLY A 423 14.08 -16.46 3.81
N GLU A 424 15.25 -16.28 3.17
CA GLU A 424 15.94 -17.34 2.41
C GLU A 424 17.31 -17.73 3.00
N GLN A 425 17.70 -17.14 4.14
CA GLN A 425 18.99 -17.44 4.76
C GLN A 425 18.93 -18.74 5.56
N THR A 426 19.97 -19.56 5.49
CA THR A 426 20.05 -20.84 6.23
C THR A 426 20.25 -20.66 7.74
N ILE A 427 20.68 -19.46 8.17
CA ILE A 427 20.79 -19.03 9.57
C ILE A 427 19.52 -18.28 9.91
N ALA A 428 18.77 -18.76 10.92
CA ALA A 428 17.45 -18.24 11.25
C ALA A 428 17.49 -16.75 11.62
N SER A 429 18.42 -16.32 12.47
CA SER A 429 18.57 -14.93 12.92
C SER A 429 18.95 -13.93 11.81
N LYS A 430 19.36 -14.41 10.65
CA LYS A 430 19.63 -13.57 9.47
C LYS A 430 18.38 -13.31 8.62
N ASN A 431 17.27 -13.96 8.96
CA ASN A 431 15.97 -13.72 8.33
C ASN A 431 15.15 -12.72 9.16
N THR A 432 14.04 -12.27 8.62
CA THR A 432 13.12 -11.37 9.32
C THR A 432 12.32 -12.12 10.36
N LEU A 433 12.45 -11.75 11.65
CA LEU A 433 11.65 -12.31 12.74
C LEU A 433 10.21 -11.76 12.64
N LEU A 434 9.25 -12.65 12.44
CA LEU A 434 7.82 -12.31 12.41
C LEU A 434 7.21 -12.31 13.81
N GLY A 435 7.66 -13.21 14.69
CA GLY A 435 7.15 -13.30 16.05
C GLY A 435 7.81 -14.43 16.83
N GLU A 436 7.62 -14.38 18.14
CA GLU A 436 8.12 -15.39 19.07
C GLU A 436 7.11 -15.69 20.16
N PHE A 437 7.06 -16.94 20.63
CA PHE A 437 6.20 -17.32 21.74
C PHE A 437 6.73 -18.53 22.50
N LYS A 438 6.34 -18.61 23.77
CA LYS A 438 6.68 -19.74 24.64
C LYS A 438 5.52 -20.71 24.74
N PHE A 439 5.79 -21.98 24.50
CA PHE A 439 4.85 -23.06 24.73
C PHE A 439 5.37 -23.91 25.89
N THR A 440 4.65 -23.86 27.02
CA THR A 440 5.06 -24.47 28.29
C THR A 440 4.22 -25.70 28.65
N GLY A 441 4.75 -26.56 29.52
CA GLY A 441 4.06 -27.75 30.04
C GLY A 441 3.91 -28.84 28.99
N LEU A 442 4.88 -28.97 28.11
CA LEU A 442 4.98 -30.05 27.14
C LEU A 442 5.09 -31.39 27.85
N LYS A 443 4.51 -32.42 27.27
CA LYS A 443 4.60 -33.78 27.77
C LYS A 443 5.06 -34.72 26.68
N PRO A 444 6.00 -35.66 26.98
CA PRO A 444 6.33 -36.73 26.06
C PRO A 444 5.16 -37.70 25.90
N GLU A 445 5.07 -38.37 24.74
CA GLU A 445 4.07 -39.42 24.49
C GLU A 445 4.30 -40.62 25.44
N ARG A 446 5.56 -40.87 25.83
CA ARG A 446 5.97 -41.88 26.83
C ARG A 446 7.02 -41.29 27.76
N GLU A 447 6.99 -41.70 29.02
CA GLU A 447 7.93 -41.25 30.03
C GLU A 447 9.37 -41.57 29.61
N GLY A 448 10.29 -40.58 29.71
CA GLY A 448 11.68 -40.69 29.31
C GLY A 448 11.95 -40.43 27.82
N GLU A 449 10.93 -40.22 26.99
CA GLU A 449 11.12 -39.80 25.60
C GLU A 449 11.14 -38.25 25.46
N LEU A 450 11.58 -37.78 24.32
CA LEU A 450 11.51 -36.35 23.97
C LEU A 450 10.06 -35.97 23.74
N ALA A 451 9.62 -34.82 24.23
CA ALA A 451 8.33 -34.28 23.88
C ALA A 451 8.32 -33.85 22.41
N LYS A 452 7.22 -34.16 21.70
CA LYS A 452 7.03 -33.86 20.28
C LYS A 452 5.95 -32.83 20.09
N VAL A 453 6.26 -31.81 19.30
CA VAL A 453 5.36 -30.72 18.97
C VAL A 453 5.16 -30.67 17.47
N THR A 454 3.92 -30.72 17.03
CA THR A 454 3.57 -30.42 15.63
C THR A 454 3.43 -28.92 15.50
N VAL A 455 4.15 -28.33 14.57
CA VAL A 455 4.05 -26.91 14.19
C VAL A 455 3.40 -26.84 12.83
N GLN A 456 2.27 -26.15 12.74
CA GLN A 456 1.50 -25.96 11.52
C GLN A 456 1.53 -24.49 11.10
N PHE A 457 1.86 -24.25 9.84
CA PHE A 457 1.81 -22.95 9.18
C PHE A 457 0.67 -22.97 8.15
N SER A 458 -0.18 -21.96 8.20
CA SER A 458 -1.27 -21.76 7.22
C SER A 458 -1.20 -20.34 6.69
N LEU A 459 -1.01 -20.21 5.38
CA LEU A 459 -1.17 -18.94 4.66
C LEU A 459 -2.59 -18.87 4.09
N ASP A 460 -3.28 -17.79 4.35
CA ASP A 460 -4.59 -17.51 3.74
C ASP A 460 -4.45 -16.97 2.32
N VAL A 461 -5.58 -16.67 1.68
CA VAL A 461 -5.63 -16.08 0.32
C VAL A 461 -5.02 -14.70 0.23
N ASN A 462 -4.78 -14.02 1.34
CA ASN A 462 -4.14 -12.69 1.42
C ASN A 462 -2.63 -12.80 1.64
N GLY A 463 -2.10 -14.03 1.78
CA GLY A 463 -0.71 -14.28 2.14
C GLY A 463 -0.40 -13.96 3.61
N ILE A 464 -1.40 -13.98 4.48
CA ILE A 464 -1.26 -13.73 5.93
C ILE A 464 -1.07 -15.04 6.66
N LEU A 465 0.00 -15.11 7.46
CA LEU A 465 0.43 -16.32 8.17
C LEU A 465 -0.35 -16.51 9.48
N GLN A 466 -0.79 -17.74 9.69
CA GLN A 466 -1.26 -18.26 10.98
C GLN A 466 -0.37 -19.43 11.40
N VAL A 467 0.04 -19.44 12.67
CA VAL A 467 0.87 -20.52 13.23
C VAL A 467 0.11 -21.20 14.36
N LYS A 468 0.02 -22.53 14.30
CA LYS A 468 -0.54 -23.38 15.36
C LYS A 468 0.51 -24.38 15.81
N THR A 469 0.49 -24.68 17.11
CA THR A 469 1.32 -25.72 17.71
C THR A 469 0.45 -26.71 18.47
N HIS A 470 0.77 -27.98 18.35
CA HIS A 470 0.09 -29.08 19.02
C HIS A 470 1.10 -29.95 19.76
N ASP A 471 0.95 -30.07 21.09
CA ASP A 471 1.73 -30.98 21.92
C ASP A 471 1.15 -32.40 21.78
N ARG A 472 1.91 -33.30 21.20
CA ARG A 472 1.45 -34.65 20.88
C ARG A 472 1.27 -35.52 22.12
N GLY A 473 2.00 -35.26 23.19
CA GLY A 473 1.90 -36.04 24.42
C GLY A 473 0.68 -35.69 25.28
N SER A 474 0.32 -34.41 25.36
CA SER A 474 -0.85 -33.96 26.14
C SER A 474 -2.12 -33.74 25.31
N GLY A 475 -2.01 -33.67 23.99
CA GLY A 475 -3.10 -33.29 23.10
C GLY A 475 -3.46 -31.82 23.15
N ARG A 476 -2.70 -30.99 23.86
CA ARG A 476 -2.97 -29.55 23.96
C ARG A 476 -2.59 -28.84 22.66
N GLU A 477 -3.49 -28.01 22.18
CA GLU A 477 -3.22 -27.06 21.12
C GLU A 477 -3.00 -25.67 21.70
N THR A 478 -1.99 -25.00 21.19
CA THR A 478 -1.80 -23.56 21.38
C THR A 478 -1.63 -22.95 19.99
N GLY A 479 -2.52 -22.07 19.66
CA GLY A 479 -2.42 -21.31 18.40
C GLY A 479 -1.94 -19.92 18.73
N ILE A 480 -1.03 -19.41 17.91
CA ILE A 480 -0.88 -17.97 17.76
C ILE A 480 -1.72 -17.62 16.57
N THR A 481 -2.90 -17.13 16.83
CA THR A 481 -3.50 -16.19 15.90
C THR A 481 -2.52 -15.03 15.76
N ALA A 482 -2.49 -14.48 14.59
CA ALA A 482 -1.78 -13.30 14.15
C ALA A 482 -1.53 -12.15 15.17
N THR A 483 -2.24 -12.11 16.28
CA THR A 483 -2.14 -11.10 17.35
C THR A 483 -0.88 -11.18 18.22
N ALA A 484 -0.14 -12.26 18.19
CA ALA A 484 1.12 -12.37 18.93
C ALA A 484 2.35 -12.04 18.07
N MET A 485 2.18 -11.82 16.77
CA MET A 485 3.25 -11.30 15.93
C MET A 485 3.45 -9.81 16.23
N LYS A 486 4.69 -9.39 16.33
CA LYS A 486 5.04 -7.97 16.45
C LYS A 486 4.28 -7.18 15.37
N GLU A 487 3.74 -6.01 15.76
CA GLU A 487 3.20 -5.00 14.84
C GLU A 487 1.77 -5.22 14.32
N ARG A 488 1.00 -6.18 14.85
CA ARG A 488 -0.43 -6.29 14.56
C ARG A 488 -1.27 -5.47 15.55
N LEU A 489 -2.17 -4.65 15.01
CA LEU A 489 -3.05 -3.83 15.85
C LEU A 489 -4.16 -4.68 16.46
N SER A 490 -4.44 -4.47 17.75
CA SER A 490 -5.64 -5.03 18.38
C SER A 490 -6.89 -4.28 17.90
N GLN A 491 -8.07 -4.90 18.04
CA GLN A 491 -9.35 -4.25 17.71
C GLN A 491 -9.55 -2.92 18.46
N GLU A 492 -9.04 -2.84 19.68
CA GLU A 492 -9.08 -1.61 20.47
C GLU A 492 -8.18 -0.53 19.85
N GLN A 493 -6.97 -0.89 19.42
CA GLN A 493 -6.06 0.03 18.75
C GLN A 493 -6.62 0.50 17.40
N ILE A 494 -7.25 -0.40 16.62
CA ILE A 494 -7.94 -0.04 15.38
C ILE A 494 -9.08 0.95 15.68
N SER A 495 -9.90 0.69 16.72
CA SER A 495 -10.99 1.59 17.09
C SER A 495 -10.48 2.96 17.55
N GLN A 496 -9.37 3.01 18.27
CA GLN A 496 -8.72 4.28 18.66
C GLN A 496 -8.17 5.02 17.44
N ALA A 497 -7.56 4.30 16.48
CA ALA A 497 -7.07 4.88 15.23
C ALA A 497 -8.22 5.43 14.37
N GLN A 498 -9.35 4.72 14.30
CA GLN A 498 -10.58 5.20 13.63
C GLN A 498 -11.09 6.50 14.24
N LYS A 499 -11.10 6.61 15.59
CA LYS A 499 -11.49 7.85 16.26
C LYS A 499 -10.54 9.00 15.92
N ARG A 500 -9.21 8.77 16.00
CA ARG A 500 -8.22 9.78 15.59
C ARG A 500 -8.42 10.22 14.15
N LEU A 501 -8.66 9.27 13.24
CA LEU A 501 -8.92 9.57 11.84
C LEU A 501 -10.21 10.38 11.65
N ALA A 502 -11.27 10.07 12.40
CA ALA A 502 -12.53 10.79 12.35
C ALA A 502 -12.39 12.24 12.88
N GLU A 503 -11.66 12.43 13.98
CA GLU A 503 -11.34 13.76 14.52
C GLU A 503 -10.47 14.59 13.55
N ALA A 504 -9.63 13.93 12.79
CA ALA A 504 -8.77 14.52 11.76
C ALA A 504 -9.48 14.73 10.40
N SER A 505 -10.78 14.44 10.29
CA SER A 505 -11.52 14.65 9.04
C SER A 505 -11.63 16.15 8.75
N PRO A 506 -11.35 16.62 7.55
CA PRO A 506 -11.75 17.94 7.14
C PRO A 506 -13.29 17.97 7.10
N THR A 507 -13.90 18.43 8.17
CA THR A 507 -15.30 18.83 8.14
C THR A 507 -15.31 20.17 7.41
N LEU A 508 -16.01 20.29 6.29
CA LEU A 508 -16.22 21.59 5.64
C LEU A 508 -16.69 22.58 6.71
N ALA A 509 -15.93 23.66 6.88
CA ALA A 509 -16.34 24.70 7.78
C ALA A 509 -17.62 25.36 7.23
N LEU A 510 -18.63 25.48 8.08
CA LEU A 510 -19.73 26.36 7.77
C LEU A 510 -19.23 27.81 7.84
N ASP A 511 -19.70 28.65 6.93
CA ASP A 511 -19.53 30.08 7.10
C ASP A 511 -20.40 30.60 8.27
N ALA A 512 -20.25 31.85 8.63
CA ALA A 512 -20.99 32.44 9.75
C ALA A 512 -22.52 32.35 9.58
N ALA A 513 -23.00 32.35 8.35
CA ALA A 513 -24.43 32.23 8.04
C ALA A 513 -24.91 30.77 8.21
N GLY A 514 -24.16 29.80 7.72
CA GLY A 514 -24.47 28.39 7.89
C GLY A 514 -24.40 27.95 9.37
N GLU A 515 -23.43 28.44 10.13
CA GLU A 515 -23.35 28.20 11.59
C GLU A 515 -24.58 28.76 12.32
N ALA A 516 -25.03 29.95 11.93
CA ALA A 516 -26.23 30.57 12.51
C ALA A 516 -27.50 29.77 12.19
N LEU A 517 -27.67 29.31 10.93
CA LEU A 517 -28.79 28.48 10.50
C LEU A 517 -28.85 27.16 11.27
N VAL A 518 -27.74 26.41 11.31
CA VAL A 518 -27.64 25.13 12.05
C VAL A 518 -27.90 25.35 13.55
N GLY A 519 -27.34 26.40 14.12
CA GLY A 519 -27.56 26.75 15.53
C GLY A 519 -29.02 27.09 15.84
N ARG A 520 -29.71 27.75 14.89
CA ARG A 520 -31.12 28.09 15.00
C ARG A 520 -32.01 26.84 14.91
N ALA A 521 -31.74 25.96 13.94
CA ALA A 521 -32.48 24.71 13.77
C ALA A 521 -32.41 23.83 15.03
N ARG A 522 -31.24 23.72 15.62
CA ARG A 522 -31.06 22.97 16.88
C ARG A 522 -31.86 23.56 18.04
N LYS A 523 -31.89 24.90 18.18
CA LYS A 523 -32.69 25.58 19.22
C LYS A 523 -34.18 25.38 19.00
N VAL A 524 -34.65 25.39 17.75
CA VAL A 524 -36.05 25.13 17.40
C VAL A 524 -36.44 23.70 17.76
N LEU A 525 -35.58 22.71 17.50
CA LEU A 525 -35.80 21.32 17.90
C LEU A 525 -35.80 21.10 19.42
N GLU A 526 -35.05 21.91 20.19
CA GLU A 526 -34.98 21.83 21.65
C GLU A 526 -36.12 22.56 22.37
N GLY A 527 -36.71 23.55 21.76
CA GLY A 527 -37.59 24.51 22.45
C GLY A 527 -39.02 24.66 21.96
N ALA A 528 -39.37 24.14 20.80
CA ALA A 528 -40.69 24.34 20.17
C ALA A 528 -41.55 23.06 20.19
N GLU A 529 -42.86 23.20 20.43
CA GLU A 529 -43.82 22.13 20.13
C GLU A 529 -44.02 22.05 18.60
N LEU A 530 -43.16 21.29 17.94
CA LEU A 530 -43.21 21.07 16.49
C LEU A 530 -44.17 19.94 16.11
N LYS A 531 -44.77 20.03 14.92
CA LYS A 531 -45.41 18.87 14.32
C LYS A 531 -44.35 17.77 14.07
N PRO A 532 -44.69 16.49 14.26
CA PRO A 532 -43.73 15.40 14.08
C PRO A 532 -43.05 15.40 12.71
N GLU A 533 -43.76 15.75 11.63
CA GLU A 533 -43.24 15.87 10.26
C GLU A 533 -42.16 16.95 10.16
N SER A 534 -42.43 18.17 10.62
CA SER A 534 -41.48 19.28 10.58
C SER A 534 -40.23 19.05 11.44
N ALA A 535 -40.39 18.36 12.58
CA ALA A 535 -39.23 17.95 13.40
C ALA A 535 -38.37 16.93 12.66
N GLN A 536 -38.97 16.01 11.91
CA GLN A 536 -38.26 15.00 11.14
C GLN A 536 -37.51 15.63 9.97
N ASP A 537 -38.10 16.57 9.25
CA ASP A 537 -37.48 17.27 8.13
C ASP A 537 -36.25 18.09 8.59
N LEU A 538 -36.35 18.78 9.73
CA LEU A 538 -35.22 19.50 10.32
C LEU A 538 -34.08 18.56 10.73
N VAL A 539 -34.39 17.40 11.33
CA VAL A 539 -33.41 16.39 11.71
C VAL A 539 -32.72 15.81 10.46
N GLU A 540 -33.49 15.55 9.39
CA GLU A 540 -32.96 15.06 8.12
C GLU A 540 -32.04 16.10 7.46
N ALA A 541 -32.44 17.35 7.36
CA ALA A 541 -31.62 18.41 6.81
C ALA A 541 -30.31 18.59 7.58
N LEU A 542 -30.35 18.61 8.92
CA LEU A 542 -29.15 18.68 9.77
C LEU A 542 -28.23 17.47 9.56
N ALA A 543 -28.79 16.27 9.43
CA ALA A 543 -28.02 15.04 9.20
C ALA A 543 -27.36 15.07 7.82
N MET A 544 -28.03 15.58 6.80
CA MET A 544 -27.50 15.69 5.45
C MET A 544 -26.43 16.78 5.35
N ILE A 545 -26.60 17.93 6.02
CA ILE A 545 -25.55 18.95 6.15
C ILE A 545 -24.29 18.34 6.83
N ASP A 546 -24.47 17.63 7.95
CA ASP A 546 -23.35 16.98 8.64
C ASP A 546 -22.70 15.87 7.80
N LYS A 547 -23.48 15.19 6.96
CA LYS A 547 -22.97 14.20 5.99
C LYS A 547 -22.16 14.88 4.90
N ALA A 548 -22.71 15.89 4.24
CA ALA A 548 -22.03 16.64 3.19
C ALA A 548 -20.73 17.30 3.70
N ARG A 549 -20.77 17.87 4.90
CA ARG A 549 -19.58 18.42 5.59
C ARG A 549 -18.49 17.36 5.78
N ARG A 550 -18.86 16.15 6.24
CA ARG A 550 -17.92 15.04 6.44
C ARG A 550 -17.37 14.49 5.13
N LEU A 551 -18.17 14.50 4.08
CA LEU A 551 -17.78 14.05 2.75
C LEU A 551 -16.97 15.10 1.97
N GLY A 552 -16.92 16.37 2.44
CA GLY A 552 -16.29 17.47 1.73
C GLY A 552 -17.06 17.87 0.47
N ASP A 553 -18.38 17.61 0.43
CA ASP A 553 -19.26 17.95 -0.67
C ASP A 553 -19.87 19.34 -0.46
N GLU A 554 -19.14 20.35 -0.90
CA GLU A 554 -19.55 21.75 -0.73
C GLU A 554 -20.85 22.07 -1.49
N PRO A 555 -21.10 21.60 -2.74
CA PRO A 555 -22.36 21.80 -3.43
C PRO A 555 -23.56 21.18 -2.70
N GLU A 556 -23.45 19.94 -2.24
CA GLU A 556 -24.52 19.27 -1.50
C GLU A 556 -24.76 19.95 -0.15
N MET A 557 -23.71 20.40 0.53
CA MET A 557 -23.80 21.16 1.77
C MET A 557 -24.59 22.47 1.56
N GLN A 558 -24.29 23.22 0.50
CA GLN A 558 -25.00 24.46 0.19
C GLN A 558 -26.46 24.20 -0.11
N THR A 559 -26.79 23.18 -0.90
CA THR A 559 -28.16 22.77 -1.19
C THR A 559 -28.96 22.49 0.08
N TRP A 560 -28.39 21.74 1.02
CA TRP A 560 -29.05 21.42 2.29
C TRP A 560 -29.10 22.61 3.27
N LEU A 561 -28.17 23.56 3.17
CA LEU A 561 -28.27 24.83 3.92
C LEU A 561 -29.42 25.72 3.41
N GLU A 562 -29.61 25.75 2.09
CA GLU A 562 -30.78 26.46 1.47
C GLU A 562 -32.09 25.80 1.90
N GLU A 563 -32.20 24.46 1.82
CA GLU A 563 -33.37 23.71 2.28
C GLU A 563 -33.63 23.93 3.79
N LEU A 564 -32.59 23.93 4.62
CA LEU A 564 -32.72 24.22 6.05
C LEU A 564 -33.22 25.64 6.32
N ALA A 565 -32.80 26.61 5.50
CA ALA A 565 -33.27 27.99 5.59
C ALA A 565 -34.75 28.10 5.28
N ASP A 566 -35.21 27.40 4.22
CA ASP A 566 -36.61 27.36 3.81
C ASP A 566 -37.49 26.68 4.88
N LEU A 567 -37.05 25.53 5.42
CA LEU A 567 -37.76 24.86 6.51
C LEU A 567 -37.89 25.73 7.78
N LEU A 568 -36.85 26.48 8.12
CA LEU A 568 -36.89 27.39 9.28
C LEU A 568 -37.82 28.60 9.00
N TYR A 569 -37.88 29.05 7.77
CA TYR A 569 -38.77 30.14 7.38
C TYR A 569 -40.26 29.73 7.46
N GLU A 570 -40.61 28.52 6.98
CA GLU A 570 -41.97 27.96 7.07
C GLU A 570 -42.45 27.72 8.51
N LEU A 571 -41.53 27.56 9.47
CA LEU A 571 -41.85 27.36 10.88
C LEU A 571 -42.05 28.67 11.66
N GLU A 572 -41.73 29.82 11.04
CA GLU A 572 -41.89 31.16 11.66
C GLU A 572 -43.18 31.90 11.19
N ASP A 573 -43.80 31.43 10.09
CA ASP A 573 -45.11 31.88 9.63
C ASP A 573 -46.24 31.01 10.27
#